data_e8a6151d02f73059539c57af4bf4c45e
#
_entry.id   e8a6151d02f73059539c57af4bf4c45e
#
_cell.length_a   1.000
_cell.length_b   1.000
_cell.length_c   1.000
_cell.angle_alpha   90.00
_cell.angle_beta   90.00
_cell.angle_gamma   90.00
#
_symmetry.space_group_name_H-M   'P 1'
#
loop_
_entity.id
_entity.type
_entity.pdbx_description
1 polymer ?
#
loop_
_entity_poly.entity_id
_entity_poly.type
_entity_poly.pdbx_seq_one_letter_code
_entity_poly.pdbx_strand_id
1 'polypeptide(L)'
;TPALQATYPSFSAALTDLNAVTAMTGPVTLTLAAGATEEAPAKGFTIGSATLNAALSSTNTLTITKAAGAATTLTAGIGTAAPNAASPDGILKIVGADYVTIDGLTLVDGNTTNPETMEFGIGIFKASDADGAQHNMIRNCTITLNRINNASGSGPMVEGSVGINMVNSIPTAATTSLTPSGASGTNSNNSFHSNVIENCNYGIVINGYAASSPFTLGDTGNDIGGGSPATGNTITNFGGGGTSNPAAGIRVNNQWSANISN
;
A
#
# COMPACT_ATOMS: atom_id res chain seq x y z
N THR A 1 -12.57 24.63 -1.59
CA THR A 1 -12.32 23.28 -2.15
C THR A 1 -11.81 23.48 -3.55
N PRO A 2 -10.58 23.13 -3.91
CA PRO A 2 -10.22 23.08 -5.31
C PRO A 2 -11.11 22.03 -5.99
N ALA A 3 -11.80 22.42 -7.07
CA ALA A 3 -12.51 21.45 -7.90
C ALA A 3 -11.46 20.61 -8.63
N LEU A 4 -11.62 19.28 -8.60
CA LEU A 4 -10.78 18.38 -9.39
C LEU A 4 -10.95 18.73 -10.88
N GLN A 5 -9.83 18.69 -11.61
CA GLN A 5 -9.85 18.95 -13.05
C GLN A 5 -10.34 17.72 -13.80
N ALA A 6 -10.89 17.95 -15.01
CA ALA A 6 -11.31 16.84 -15.89
C ALA A 6 -10.11 16.03 -16.42
N THR A 7 -8.94 16.67 -16.55
CA THR A 7 -7.69 16.01 -16.98
C THR A 7 -6.50 16.64 -16.27
N TYR A 8 -5.48 15.83 -16.06
CA TYR A 8 -4.22 16.23 -15.44
C TYR A 8 -3.03 15.87 -16.33
N PRO A 9 -1.95 16.65 -16.28
CA PRO A 9 -0.75 16.36 -17.06
C PRO A 9 0.02 15.14 -16.53
N SER A 10 -0.19 14.76 -15.27
CA SER A 10 0.47 13.63 -14.59
C SER A 10 -0.35 13.12 -13.42
N PHE A 11 -0.07 11.90 -13.00
CA PHE A 11 -0.66 11.32 -11.79
C PHE A 11 -0.24 12.10 -10.53
N SER A 12 1.02 12.56 -10.48
CA SER A 12 1.50 13.41 -9.39
C SER A 12 0.70 14.70 -9.25
N ALA A 13 0.37 15.37 -10.37
CA ALA A 13 -0.47 16.57 -10.35
C ALA A 13 -1.90 16.27 -9.88
N ALA A 14 -2.47 15.16 -10.35
CA ALA A 14 -3.79 14.71 -9.90
C ALA A 14 -3.83 14.41 -8.40
N LEU A 15 -2.80 13.76 -7.87
CA LEU A 15 -2.70 13.47 -6.43
C LEU A 15 -2.52 14.72 -5.58
N THR A 16 -1.83 15.74 -6.10
CA THR A 16 -1.68 17.05 -5.42
C THR A 16 -3.05 17.69 -5.19
N ASP A 17 -3.86 17.81 -6.23
CA ASP A 17 -5.20 18.37 -6.14
C ASP A 17 -6.13 17.47 -5.30
N LEU A 18 -6.06 16.16 -5.48
CA LEU A 18 -6.84 15.19 -4.71
C LEU A 18 -6.58 15.32 -3.21
N ASN A 19 -5.31 15.35 -2.80
CA ASN A 19 -4.95 15.50 -1.39
C ASN A 19 -5.32 16.86 -0.79
N ALA A 20 -5.64 17.86 -1.61
CA ALA A 20 -6.15 19.16 -1.17
C ALA A 20 -7.69 19.22 -1.05
N VAL A 21 -8.40 18.15 -1.45
CA VAL A 21 -9.87 18.08 -1.33
C VAL A 21 -10.29 18.12 0.13
N THR A 22 -11.25 19.00 0.43
CA THR A 22 -11.80 19.20 1.80
C THR A 22 -13.24 18.68 1.94
N ALA A 23 -13.91 18.39 0.83
CA ALA A 23 -15.25 17.82 0.81
C ALA A 23 -15.50 17.08 -0.50
N MET A 24 -16.21 15.98 -0.42
CA MET A 24 -16.66 15.20 -1.57
C MET A 24 -18.19 15.11 -1.55
N THR A 25 -18.80 15.10 -2.73
CA THR A 25 -20.27 14.98 -2.89
C THR A 25 -20.67 13.66 -3.53
N GLY A 26 -19.73 12.77 -3.71
CA GLY A 26 -19.91 11.45 -4.30
C GLY A 26 -18.57 10.79 -4.64
N PRO A 27 -18.61 9.60 -5.25
CA PRO A 27 -17.40 8.87 -5.65
C PRO A 27 -16.56 9.64 -6.65
N VAL A 28 -15.23 9.51 -6.53
CA VAL A 28 -14.25 10.05 -7.47
C VAL A 28 -13.48 8.90 -8.10
N THR A 29 -13.27 8.96 -9.42
CA THR A 29 -12.42 8.03 -10.15
C THR A 29 -11.31 8.80 -10.86
N LEU A 30 -10.06 8.47 -10.55
CA LEU A 30 -8.89 8.88 -11.32
C LEU A 30 -8.52 7.75 -12.27
N THR A 31 -8.60 8.02 -13.57
CA THR A 31 -8.28 7.03 -14.61
C THR A 31 -6.96 7.43 -15.27
N LEU A 32 -5.93 6.61 -15.08
CA LEU A 32 -4.65 6.78 -15.74
C LEU A 32 -4.75 6.33 -17.20
N ALA A 33 -4.13 7.07 -18.11
CA ALA A 33 -4.17 6.76 -19.53
C ALA A 33 -3.54 5.39 -19.83
N ALA A 34 -4.12 4.67 -20.80
CA ALA A 34 -3.59 3.38 -21.25
C ALA A 34 -2.17 3.55 -21.81
N GLY A 35 -1.26 2.67 -21.37
CA GLY A 35 0.15 2.70 -21.77
C GLY A 35 0.98 3.84 -21.17
N ALA A 36 0.40 4.66 -20.29
CA ALA A 36 1.18 5.68 -19.59
C ALA A 36 2.20 5.04 -18.64
N THR A 37 3.35 5.71 -18.53
CA THR A 37 4.40 5.38 -17.57
C THR A 37 4.76 6.64 -16.79
N GLU A 38 4.74 6.55 -15.47
CA GLU A 38 5.17 7.64 -14.59
C GLU A 38 6.14 7.12 -13.53
N GLU A 39 7.20 7.88 -13.28
CA GLU A 39 8.14 7.61 -12.20
C GLU A 39 7.61 8.22 -10.90
N ALA A 40 7.59 7.43 -9.86
CA ALA A 40 7.21 7.90 -8.54
C ALA A 40 8.28 8.84 -7.95
N PRO A 41 7.89 9.83 -7.14
CA PRO A 41 8.87 10.57 -6.34
C PRO A 41 9.61 9.63 -5.37
N ALA A 42 10.74 10.06 -4.86
CA ALA A 42 11.63 9.23 -4.03
C ALA A 42 10.95 8.50 -2.87
N LYS A 43 9.91 9.09 -2.27
CA LYS A 43 9.11 8.46 -1.20
C LYS A 43 7.79 7.85 -1.68
N GLY A 44 7.60 7.75 -3.00
CA GLY A 44 6.38 7.22 -3.62
C GLY A 44 5.23 8.22 -3.74
N PHE A 45 4.31 7.90 -4.62
CA PHE A 45 3.03 8.57 -4.69
C PHE A 45 2.26 8.40 -3.38
N THR A 46 1.64 9.46 -2.88
CA THR A 46 0.90 9.42 -1.60
C THR A 46 -0.57 9.75 -1.83
N ILE A 47 -1.43 8.86 -1.36
CA ILE A 47 -2.88 9.05 -1.25
C ILE A 47 -3.19 9.18 0.24
N GLY A 48 -3.72 10.32 0.63
CA GLY A 48 -4.06 10.64 2.02
C GLY A 48 -3.45 11.95 2.49
N SER A 49 -4.28 12.72 3.10
CA SER A 49 -3.99 13.96 3.81
C SER A 49 -5.08 14.15 4.86
N ALA A 50 -4.88 15.01 5.83
CA ALA A 50 -5.90 15.27 6.84
C ALA A 50 -7.24 15.74 6.24
N THR A 51 -7.20 16.47 5.12
CA THR A 51 -8.42 16.96 4.47
C THR A 51 -9.09 15.89 3.61
N LEU A 52 -8.33 15.15 2.80
CA LEU A 52 -8.87 14.08 1.99
C LEU A 52 -9.43 12.95 2.87
N ASN A 53 -8.70 12.51 3.90
CA ASN A 53 -9.14 11.45 4.80
C ASN A 53 -10.48 11.80 5.45
N ALA A 54 -10.66 13.05 5.89
CA ALA A 54 -11.92 13.52 6.45
C ALA A 54 -13.08 13.61 5.43
N ALA A 55 -12.78 13.69 4.13
CA ALA A 55 -13.77 13.77 3.06
C ALA A 55 -14.22 12.39 2.55
N LEU A 56 -13.39 11.37 2.72
CA LEU A 56 -13.67 9.99 2.28
C LEU A 56 -14.68 9.30 3.21
N SER A 57 -15.54 8.48 2.63
CA SER A 57 -16.55 7.70 3.36
C SER A 57 -17.08 6.57 2.48
N SER A 58 -17.99 5.74 3.01
CA SER A 58 -18.65 4.67 2.24
C SER A 58 -19.48 5.17 1.05
N THR A 59 -19.84 6.45 1.02
CA THR A 59 -20.55 7.10 -0.10
C THR A 59 -19.66 8.00 -0.94
N ASN A 60 -18.54 8.44 -0.41
CA ASN A 60 -17.56 9.30 -1.05
C ASN A 60 -16.25 8.51 -1.22
N THR A 61 -16.27 7.55 -2.12
CA THR A 61 -15.13 6.65 -2.34
C THR A 61 -14.15 7.20 -3.37
N LEU A 62 -12.91 6.73 -3.31
CA LEU A 62 -11.89 7.02 -4.32
C LEU A 62 -11.52 5.74 -5.08
N THR A 63 -11.56 5.78 -6.40
CA THR A 63 -11.01 4.72 -7.24
C THR A 63 -9.87 5.26 -8.10
N ILE A 64 -8.72 4.60 -8.06
CA ILE A 64 -7.59 4.86 -8.95
C ILE A 64 -7.45 3.64 -9.84
N THR A 65 -7.61 3.85 -11.14
CA THR A 65 -7.61 2.76 -12.12
C THR A 65 -6.92 3.18 -13.42
N LYS A 66 -6.77 2.24 -14.33
CA LYS A 66 -6.27 2.50 -15.68
C LYS A 66 -7.38 2.48 -16.71
N ALA A 67 -7.22 3.23 -17.80
CA ALA A 67 -8.06 3.08 -18.99
C ALA A 67 -7.89 1.67 -19.61
N ALA A 68 -8.91 1.23 -20.36
CA ALA A 68 -8.82 0.00 -21.12
C ALA A 68 -7.69 0.08 -22.15
N GLY A 69 -6.99 -1.03 -22.37
CA GLY A 69 -5.89 -1.14 -23.33
C GLY A 69 -4.57 -1.53 -22.67
N ALA A 70 -3.47 -0.95 -23.14
CA ALA A 70 -2.12 -1.26 -22.65
C ALA A 70 -1.96 -0.98 -21.14
N ALA A 71 -1.06 -1.72 -20.50
CA ALA A 71 -0.78 -1.55 -19.08
C ALA A 71 -0.32 -0.11 -18.78
N THR A 72 -0.81 0.44 -17.68
CA THR A 72 -0.32 1.69 -17.10
C THR A 72 0.68 1.35 -16.02
N THR A 73 1.89 1.88 -16.13
CA THR A 73 3.01 1.51 -15.27
C THR A 73 3.41 2.68 -14.39
N LEU A 74 3.47 2.44 -13.09
CA LEU A 74 4.13 3.31 -12.12
C LEU A 74 5.50 2.70 -11.83
N THR A 75 6.57 3.43 -12.13
CA THR A 75 7.93 2.98 -11.86
C THR A 75 8.43 3.54 -10.53
N ALA A 76 9.29 2.80 -9.87
CA ALA A 76 9.95 3.28 -8.67
C ALA A 76 10.83 4.48 -9.00
N GLY A 77 10.77 5.51 -8.17
CA GLY A 77 11.75 6.59 -8.18
C GLY A 77 13.06 6.17 -7.50
N ILE A 78 14.04 7.04 -7.56
CA ILE A 78 15.30 6.85 -6.83
C ILE A 78 15.05 7.12 -5.35
N GLY A 79 14.97 6.06 -4.57
CA GLY A 79 14.86 6.13 -3.13
C GLY A 79 16.23 6.33 -2.43
N THR A 80 16.22 6.16 -1.13
CA THR A 80 17.43 6.19 -0.29
C THR A 80 17.52 4.90 0.50
N ALA A 81 18.70 4.34 0.64
CA ALA A 81 18.89 3.19 1.50
C ALA A 81 18.35 3.48 2.91
N ALA A 82 17.45 2.64 3.37
CA ALA A 82 16.81 2.78 4.69
C ALA A 82 17.14 1.58 5.57
N PRO A 83 18.40 1.47 6.06
CA PRO A 83 18.88 0.27 6.73
C PRO A 83 18.04 -0.16 7.93
N ASN A 84 17.26 0.73 8.50
CA ASN A 84 16.33 0.42 9.58
C ASN A 84 14.85 0.55 9.18
N ALA A 85 14.57 0.79 7.90
CA ALA A 85 13.22 1.00 7.35
C ALA A 85 12.35 2.00 8.16
N ALA A 86 12.97 2.95 8.84
CA ALA A 86 12.24 3.93 9.64
C ALA A 86 11.38 4.86 8.76
N SER A 87 11.85 5.15 7.56
CA SER A 87 11.12 5.91 6.55
C SER A 87 11.29 5.22 5.19
N PRO A 88 10.62 4.09 4.96
CA PRO A 88 10.83 3.27 3.79
C PRO A 88 10.36 3.96 2.51
N ASP A 89 11.00 3.61 1.41
CA ASP A 89 10.66 4.05 0.06
C ASP A 89 9.69 3.05 -0.58
N GLY A 90 8.80 3.55 -1.40
CA GLY A 90 7.81 2.74 -2.09
C GLY A 90 7.31 3.41 -3.36
N ILE A 91 6.54 2.69 -4.16
CA ILE A 91 5.99 3.25 -5.40
C ILE A 91 4.69 4.01 -5.12
N LEU A 92 3.81 3.43 -4.31
CA LEU A 92 2.51 4.02 -3.97
C LEU A 92 2.20 3.77 -2.50
N LYS A 93 1.64 4.75 -1.80
CA LYS A 93 1.18 4.56 -0.42
C LYS A 93 -0.16 5.21 -0.14
N ILE A 94 -0.96 4.53 0.68
CA ILE A 94 -2.20 5.02 1.28
C ILE A 94 -1.89 5.37 2.73
N VAL A 95 -2.20 6.58 3.15
CA VAL A 95 -1.87 7.09 4.50
C VAL A 95 -3.13 7.59 5.19
N GLY A 96 -3.71 6.79 6.06
CA GLY A 96 -4.94 7.09 6.80
C GLY A 96 -6.20 7.23 5.94
N ALA A 97 -6.09 7.08 4.62
CA ALA A 97 -7.23 7.23 3.73
C ALA A 97 -8.08 5.95 3.74
N ASP A 98 -9.40 6.14 3.86
CA ASP A 98 -10.41 5.09 3.85
C ASP A 98 -11.11 4.99 2.49
N TYR A 99 -11.71 3.84 2.18
CA TYR A 99 -12.54 3.61 0.99
C TYR A 99 -11.82 3.92 -0.33
N VAL A 100 -10.52 3.63 -0.40
CA VAL A 100 -9.70 3.75 -1.60
C VAL A 100 -9.61 2.42 -2.33
N THR A 101 -9.89 2.41 -3.62
CA THR A 101 -9.65 1.25 -4.49
C THR A 101 -8.50 1.55 -5.45
N ILE A 102 -7.49 0.68 -5.47
CA ILE A 102 -6.43 0.66 -6.49
C ILE A 102 -6.71 -0.54 -7.38
N ASP A 103 -6.93 -0.30 -8.68
CA ASP A 103 -7.40 -1.34 -9.61
C ASP A 103 -6.61 -1.36 -10.92
N GLY A 104 -5.96 -2.48 -11.19
CA GLY A 104 -5.39 -2.78 -12.50
C GLY A 104 -4.09 -2.06 -12.85
N LEU A 105 -3.37 -1.48 -11.89
CA LEU A 105 -2.10 -0.80 -12.12
C LEU A 105 -0.93 -1.79 -12.16
N THR A 106 0.10 -1.43 -12.93
CA THR A 106 1.39 -2.13 -12.93
C THR A 106 2.40 -1.26 -12.16
N LEU A 107 3.05 -1.84 -11.15
CA LEU A 107 4.09 -1.19 -10.35
C LEU A 107 5.40 -1.94 -10.52
N VAL A 108 6.46 -1.24 -10.91
CA VAL A 108 7.75 -1.85 -11.24
C VAL A 108 8.90 -1.11 -10.59
N ASP A 109 9.75 -1.83 -9.88
CA ASP A 109 11.11 -1.38 -9.56
C ASP A 109 12.08 -2.03 -10.53
N GLY A 110 12.56 -1.25 -11.50
CA GLY A 110 13.57 -1.66 -12.47
C GLY A 110 15.02 -1.39 -12.02
N ASN A 111 15.22 -0.84 -10.82
CA ASN A 111 16.55 -0.48 -10.34
C ASN A 111 17.30 -1.71 -9.80
N THR A 112 18.14 -2.29 -10.65
CA THR A 112 19.00 -3.42 -10.27
C THR A 112 20.37 -2.98 -9.71
N THR A 113 20.68 -1.69 -9.73
CA THR A 113 21.96 -1.15 -9.27
C THR A 113 21.95 -0.88 -7.76
N ASN A 114 20.86 -0.32 -7.26
CA ASN A 114 20.68 -0.02 -5.83
C ASN A 114 19.33 -0.55 -5.36
N PRO A 115 19.13 -1.87 -5.31
CA PRO A 115 17.83 -2.44 -4.94
C PRO A 115 17.44 -2.15 -3.48
N GLU A 116 18.40 -1.82 -2.62
CA GLU A 116 18.17 -1.45 -1.23
C GLU A 116 17.44 -0.11 -1.04
N THR A 117 17.17 0.60 -2.12
CA THR A 117 16.47 1.90 -2.06
C THR A 117 14.96 1.79 -2.26
N MET A 118 14.42 0.57 -2.37
CA MET A 118 12.98 0.35 -2.58
C MET A 118 12.46 -0.75 -1.67
N GLU A 119 11.67 -0.39 -0.66
CA GLU A 119 11.20 -1.31 0.37
C GLU A 119 9.82 -1.89 0.06
N PHE A 120 8.94 -1.19 -0.66
CA PHE A 120 7.61 -1.74 -0.98
C PHE A 120 7.02 -1.25 -2.32
N GLY A 121 6.14 -2.07 -2.91
CA GLY A 121 5.34 -1.68 -4.07
C GLY A 121 4.17 -0.78 -3.67
N ILE A 122 3.23 -1.31 -2.87
CA ILE A 122 2.10 -0.56 -2.31
C ILE A 122 2.17 -0.64 -0.78
N GLY A 123 2.20 0.52 -0.12
CA GLY A 123 2.18 0.63 1.34
C GLY A 123 0.85 1.14 1.87
N ILE A 124 0.39 0.58 2.99
CA ILE A 124 -0.77 1.07 3.74
C ILE A 124 -0.29 1.43 5.14
N PHE A 125 -0.41 2.70 5.46
CA PHE A 125 0.07 3.30 6.71
C PHE A 125 -1.06 4.06 7.41
N LYS A 126 -0.89 4.26 8.69
CA LYS A 126 -1.72 5.18 9.47
C LYS A 126 -1.29 6.62 9.22
N ALA A 127 -2.22 7.57 9.30
CA ALA A 127 -1.87 8.99 9.42
C ALA A 127 -1.55 9.37 10.88
N SER A 128 -2.23 8.71 11.84
CA SER A 128 -1.99 8.88 13.28
C SER A 128 -2.52 7.67 14.07
N ASP A 129 -2.45 7.72 15.37
CA ASP A 129 -3.07 6.75 16.29
C ASP A 129 -4.61 6.79 16.25
N ALA A 130 -5.21 7.89 15.78
CA ALA A 130 -6.66 8.05 15.62
C ALA A 130 -7.14 7.87 14.18
N ASP A 131 -6.23 7.78 13.20
CA ASP A 131 -6.52 7.77 11.76
C ASP A 131 -5.73 6.64 11.08
N GLY A 132 -6.33 5.47 11.03
CA GLY A 132 -5.86 4.29 10.30
C GLY A 132 -6.43 4.26 8.88
N ALA A 133 -5.96 3.36 8.05
CA ALA A 133 -6.43 3.16 6.69
C ALA A 133 -7.38 1.96 6.64
N GLN A 134 -8.66 2.21 6.37
CA GLN A 134 -9.72 1.20 6.44
C GLN A 134 -10.53 1.08 5.15
N HIS A 135 -11.16 -0.07 4.96
CA HIS A 135 -12.05 -0.33 3.82
C HIS A 135 -11.41 -0.11 2.45
N ASN A 136 -10.10 -0.25 2.36
CA ASN A 136 -9.38 -0.11 1.09
C ASN A 136 -9.35 -1.43 0.33
N MET A 137 -9.26 -1.34 -0.99
CA MET A 137 -9.16 -2.50 -1.87
C MET A 137 -7.99 -2.32 -2.84
N ILE A 138 -7.07 -3.28 -2.86
CA ILE A 138 -6.01 -3.38 -3.87
C ILE A 138 -6.27 -4.63 -4.69
N ARG A 139 -6.56 -4.44 -5.98
CA ARG A 139 -6.93 -5.57 -6.85
C ARG A 139 -6.41 -5.44 -8.27
N ASN A 140 -6.29 -6.60 -8.92
CA ASN A 140 -5.89 -6.71 -10.33
C ASN A 140 -4.57 -6.01 -10.66
N CYS A 141 -3.76 -5.70 -9.65
CA CYS A 141 -2.48 -5.03 -9.83
C CYS A 141 -1.37 -6.05 -10.12
N THR A 142 -0.39 -5.63 -10.92
CA THR A 142 0.86 -6.37 -11.12
C THR A 142 1.97 -5.60 -10.42
N ILE A 143 2.69 -6.26 -9.51
CA ILE A 143 3.76 -5.65 -8.73
C ILE A 143 5.03 -6.47 -8.93
N THR A 144 6.07 -5.86 -9.50
CA THR A 144 7.36 -6.49 -9.72
C THR A 144 8.46 -5.63 -9.13
N LEU A 145 9.18 -6.14 -8.14
CA LEU A 145 10.25 -5.44 -7.43
C LEU A 145 11.57 -6.18 -7.57
N ASN A 146 12.54 -5.85 -6.72
CA ASN A 146 13.77 -6.62 -6.55
C ASN A 146 13.73 -7.36 -5.22
N ARG A 147 13.87 -8.68 -5.23
CA ARG A 147 13.83 -9.53 -4.03
C ARG A 147 14.87 -9.14 -2.99
N ILE A 148 16.07 -8.81 -3.46
CA ILE A 148 17.22 -8.50 -2.64
C ILE A 148 17.39 -7.00 -2.65
N ASN A 149 17.13 -6.37 -1.52
CA ASN A 149 17.42 -4.95 -1.33
C ASN A 149 18.66 -4.70 -0.47
N ASN A 150 19.33 -5.76 -0.01
CA ASN A 150 20.62 -5.74 0.72
C ASN A 150 20.65 -4.80 1.96
N ALA A 151 19.51 -4.31 2.41
CA ALA A 151 19.47 -3.50 3.61
C ALA A 151 19.88 -4.34 4.82
N SER A 152 20.57 -3.72 5.77
CA SER A 152 20.93 -4.37 7.02
C SER A 152 19.93 -4.06 8.11
N GLY A 153 19.53 -5.06 8.87
CA GLY A 153 18.59 -4.92 9.97
C GLY A 153 17.71 -6.15 10.13
N SER A 154 16.62 -6.00 10.86
CA SER A 154 15.64 -7.09 11.07
C SER A 154 14.22 -6.61 10.79
N GLY A 155 13.47 -7.38 10.04
CA GLY A 155 12.08 -7.10 9.68
C GLY A 155 11.84 -7.18 8.18
N PRO A 156 10.59 -7.35 7.77
CA PRO A 156 10.26 -7.60 6.37
C PRO A 156 10.82 -6.58 5.39
N MET A 157 10.60 -5.29 5.65
CA MET A 157 11.03 -4.21 4.75
C MET A 157 12.53 -3.90 4.81
N VAL A 158 13.23 -4.43 5.79
CA VAL A 158 14.67 -4.16 5.97
C VAL A 158 15.52 -5.21 5.29
N GLU A 159 15.01 -6.44 5.23
CA GLU A 159 15.74 -7.57 4.67
C GLU A 159 15.36 -7.91 3.23
N GLY A 160 14.57 -7.08 2.60
CA GLY A 160 14.10 -7.31 1.25
C GLY A 160 12.84 -6.50 0.95
N SER A 161 12.41 -6.53 -0.28
CA SER A 161 11.22 -5.78 -0.70
C SER A 161 9.91 -6.50 -0.33
N VAL A 162 8.84 -5.73 -0.21
CA VAL A 162 7.48 -6.20 0.05
C VAL A 162 6.54 -5.74 -1.06
N GLY A 163 5.82 -6.65 -1.69
CA GLY A 163 4.87 -6.29 -2.75
C GLY A 163 3.77 -5.37 -2.23
N ILE A 164 2.99 -5.85 -1.25
CA ILE A 164 1.97 -5.05 -0.54
C ILE A 164 2.30 -5.09 0.95
N ASN A 165 2.46 -3.93 1.56
CA ASN A 165 2.85 -3.79 2.95
C ASN A 165 1.85 -2.95 3.74
N MET A 166 1.15 -3.56 4.70
CA MET A 166 0.26 -2.86 5.63
C MET A 166 0.84 -2.94 7.04
N VAL A 167 1.09 -1.79 7.64
CA VAL A 167 1.76 -1.70 8.95
C VAL A 167 1.06 -0.75 9.92
N ASN A 168 1.16 -1.07 11.20
CA ASN A 168 0.61 -0.29 12.31
C ASN A 168 1.53 0.88 12.69
N SER A 169 1.85 1.74 11.72
CA SER A 169 2.78 2.87 11.91
C SER A 169 2.51 3.98 10.89
N ILE A 170 3.14 5.13 11.09
CA ILE A 170 3.17 6.20 10.07
C ILE A 170 4.37 5.99 9.12
N PRO A 171 4.31 6.51 7.88
CA PRO A 171 5.35 6.26 6.88
C PRO A 171 6.71 6.89 7.21
N THR A 172 6.77 7.88 8.10
CA THR A 172 8.01 8.53 8.53
C THR A 172 8.61 7.91 9.80
N ALA A 173 7.94 6.94 10.40
CA ALA A 173 8.39 6.19 11.56
C ALA A 173 7.87 4.74 11.49
N ALA A 174 8.12 4.07 10.36
CA ALA A 174 7.53 2.77 10.02
C ALA A 174 7.93 1.63 10.97
N THR A 175 9.02 1.78 11.71
CA THR A 175 9.47 0.83 12.74
C THR A 175 8.85 1.07 14.13
N THR A 176 8.09 2.17 14.29
CA THR A 176 7.45 2.52 15.56
C THR A 176 5.97 2.17 15.51
N SER A 177 5.59 1.14 16.25
CA SER A 177 4.18 0.75 16.37
C SER A 177 3.37 1.82 17.11
N LEU A 178 2.21 2.19 16.54
CA LEU A 178 1.26 3.09 17.18
C LEU A 178 0.26 2.30 18.03
N THR A 179 -0.13 2.87 19.16
CA THR A 179 -1.28 2.38 19.92
C THR A 179 -2.54 3.10 19.41
N PRO A 180 -3.46 2.42 18.72
CA PRO A 180 -4.69 3.06 18.26
C PRO A 180 -5.46 3.68 19.43
N SER A 181 -5.92 4.92 19.26
CA SER A 181 -6.71 5.62 20.26
C SER A 181 -8.21 5.25 20.20
N GLY A 182 -8.64 4.56 19.15
CA GLY A 182 -9.99 4.08 18.92
C GLY A 182 -10.08 3.21 17.68
N ALA A 183 -11.27 2.75 17.34
CA ALA A 183 -11.51 1.89 16.17
C ALA A 183 -11.07 2.55 14.85
N SER A 184 -11.25 3.86 14.70
CA SER A 184 -10.78 4.63 13.54
C SER A 184 -9.26 4.61 13.36
N GLY A 185 -8.51 4.37 14.42
CA GLY A 185 -7.06 4.25 14.36
C GLY A 185 -6.55 2.88 13.94
N THR A 186 -7.41 1.90 13.64
CA THR A 186 -7.00 0.56 13.16
C THR A 186 -6.86 0.52 11.63
N ASN A 187 -6.10 -0.44 11.10
CA ASN A 187 -6.07 -0.74 9.66
C ASN A 187 -6.97 -1.95 9.38
N SER A 188 -8.28 -1.71 9.34
CA SER A 188 -9.29 -2.78 9.31
C SER A 188 -10.07 -2.83 8.00
N ASN A 189 -10.64 -4.01 7.69
CA ASN A 189 -11.54 -4.22 6.55
C ASN A 189 -10.90 -3.91 5.18
N ASN A 190 -9.59 -4.06 5.05
CA ASN A 190 -8.90 -3.91 3.77
C ASN A 190 -8.91 -5.23 2.99
N SER A 191 -8.91 -5.15 1.67
CA SER A 191 -9.00 -6.32 0.79
C SER A 191 -7.89 -6.31 -0.26
N PHE A 192 -7.30 -7.49 -0.51
CA PHE A 192 -6.20 -7.71 -1.45
C PHE A 192 -6.53 -8.88 -2.35
N HIS A 193 -7.01 -8.60 -3.57
CA HIS A 193 -7.58 -9.61 -4.45
C HIS A 193 -6.99 -9.59 -5.85
N SER A 194 -6.80 -10.77 -6.46
CA SER A 194 -6.43 -10.91 -7.88
C SER A 194 -5.15 -10.15 -8.26
N ASN A 195 -4.24 -9.94 -7.33
CA ASN A 195 -2.97 -9.29 -7.63
C ASN A 195 -1.94 -10.33 -8.09
N VAL A 196 -1.05 -9.92 -8.99
CA VAL A 196 0.14 -10.66 -9.39
C VAL A 196 1.35 -9.96 -8.77
N ILE A 197 2.06 -10.65 -7.88
CA ILE A 197 3.19 -10.10 -7.12
C ILE A 197 4.41 -10.97 -7.40
N GLU A 198 5.46 -10.36 -7.94
CA GLU A 198 6.63 -11.07 -8.41
C GLU A 198 7.93 -10.41 -7.95
N ASN A 199 8.96 -11.21 -7.78
CA ASN A 199 10.30 -10.74 -7.44
C ASN A 199 10.34 -9.86 -6.17
N CYS A 200 9.55 -10.19 -5.16
CA CYS A 200 9.57 -9.56 -3.86
C CYS A 200 10.19 -10.53 -2.84
N ASN A 201 10.82 -10.02 -1.78
CA ASN A 201 11.21 -10.91 -0.67
C ASN A 201 9.98 -11.41 0.09
N TYR A 202 9.00 -10.53 0.30
CA TYR A 202 7.67 -10.86 0.81
C TYR A 202 6.62 -10.42 -0.21
N GLY A 203 5.62 -11.28 -0.46
CA GLY A 203 4.50 -10.91 -1.34
C GLY A 203 3.58 -9.91 -0.67
N ILE A 204 2.87 -10.33 0.38
CA ILE A 204 1.95 -9.50 1.17
C ILE A 204 2.34 -9.58 2.64
N VAL A 205 2.54 -8.44 3.28
CA VAL A 205 2.76 -8.33 4.72
C VAL A 205 1.64 -7.51 5.34
N ILE A 206 1.00 -8.06 6.36
CA ILE A 206 0.03 -7.37 7.20
C ILE A 206 0.50 -7.46 8.65
N ASN A 207 0.88 -6.32 9.22
CA ASN A 207 1.36 -6.24 10.59
C ASN A 207 0.53 -5.21 11.38
N GLY A 208 -0.43 -5.71 12.16
CA GLY A 208 -1.33 -4.90 12.97
C GLY A 208 -0.78 -4.55 14.35
N TYR A 209 -1.59 -3.86 15.11
CA TYR A 209 -1.30 -3.56 16.53
C TYR A 209 -1.45 -4.81 17.40
N ALA A 210 -0.47 -5.06 18.25
CA ALA A 210 -0.53 -6.14 19.25
C ALA A 210 -1.46 -5.75 20.42
N ALA A 211 -2.77 -5.72 20.14
CA ALA A 211 -3.78 -5.32 21.11
C ALA A 211 -3.84 -6.28 22.31
N SER A 212 -4.03 -5.71 23.50
CA SER A 212 -4.33 -6.46 24.71
C SER A 212 -5.83 -6.78 24.80
N SER A 213 -6.20 -7.76 25.61
CA SER A 213 -7.61 -8.05 25.90
C SER A 213 -8.33 -6.77 26.39
N PRO A 214 -9.53 -6.48 25.89
CA PRO A 214 -10.43 -7.28 25.06
C PRO A 214 -10.18 -7.18 23.52
N PHE A 215 -9.02 -6.77 23.05
CA PHE A 215 -8.58 -6.71 21.64
C PHE A 215 -9.35 -5.73 20.73
N THR A 216 -10.09 -4.81 21.30
CA THR A 216 -10.95 -3.85 20.57
C THR A 216 -10.18 -2.86 19.70
N LEU A 217 -8.87 -2.71 19.92
CA LEU A 217 -7.99 -1.84 19.14
C LEU A 217 -7.14 -2.60 18.11
N GLY A 218 -7.38 -3.89 17.95
CA GLY A 218 -6.71 -4.71 16.92
C GLY A 218 -7.29 -4.48 15.54
N ASP A 219 -6.46 -4.65 14.52
CA ASP A 219 -6.91 -4.65 13.13
C ASP A 219 -7.81 -5.88 12.90
N THR A 220 -8.95 -5.70 12.23
CA THR A 220 -9.94 -6.76 12.05
C THR A 220 -10.51 -6.79 10.63
N GLY A 221 -10.99 -7.95 10.19
CA GLY A 221 -11.75 -8.09 8.95
C GLY A 221 -10.94 -7.87 7.67
N ASN A 222 -9.62 -7.93 7.72
CA ASN A 222 -8.79 -7.84 6.52
C ASN A 222 -8.88 -9.14 5.70
N ASP A 223 -8.95 -9.02 4.38
CA ASP A 223 -9.21 -10.13 3.45
C ASP A 223 -8.11 -10.24 2.39
N ILE A 224 -7.41 -11.36 2.36
CA ILE A 224 -6.40 -11.70 1.35
C ILE A 224 -6.93 -12.88 0.52
N GLY A 225 -7.25 -12.63 -0.75
CA GLY A 225 -7.67 -13.63 -1.72
C GLY A 225 -9.18 -13.77 -1.91
N GLY A 226 -10.00 -13.25 -0.99
CA GLY A 226 -11.46 -13.26 -1.13
C GLY A 226 -12.10 -14.63 -1.04
N GLY A 227 -13.36 -14.72 -1.46
CA GLY A 227 -14.21 -15.90 -1.29
C GLY A 227 -14.19 -16.91 -2.45
N SER A 228 -13.36 -16.73 -3.47
CA SER A 228 -13.30 -17.65 -4.61
C SER A 228 -11.90 -17.76 -5.22
N PRO A 229 -11.55 -18.86 -5.88
CA PRO A 229 -10.27 -18.98 -6.59
C PRO A 229 -10.00 -17.88 -7.63
N ALA A 230 -11.05 -17.31 -8.22
CA ALA A 230 -10.92 -16.23 -9.19
C ALA A 230 -10.44 -14.89 -8.57
N THR A 231 -10.54 -14.75 -7.25
CA THR A 231 -10.09 -13.57 -6.52
C THR A 231 -8.75 -13.78 -5.81
N GLY A 232 -8.16 -14.96 -5.92
CA GLY A 232 -6.86 -15.30 -5.33
C GLY A 232 -5.72 -14.44 -5.88
N ASN A 233 -4.73 -14.19 -5.04
CA ASN A 233 -3.49 -13.52 -5.46
C ASN A 233 -2.49 -14.54 -5.99
N THR A 234 -1.72 -14.16 -7.00
CA THR A 234 -0.59 -14.96 -7.51
C THR A 234 0.70 -14.35 -7.00
N ILE A 235 1.45 -15.09 -6.18
CA ILE A 235 2.72 -14.63 -5.61
C ILE A 235 3.82 -15.60 -6.06
N THR A 236 4.76 -15.10 -6.85
CA THR A 236 5.81 -15.92 -7.45
C THR A 236 7.20 -15.34 -7.23
N ASN A 237 8.21 -16.19 -7.29
CA ASN A 237 9.62 -15.81 -7.19
C ASN A 237 9.91 -14.90 -5.98
N PHE A 238 9.36 -15.25 -4.81
CA PHE A 238 9.59 -14.52 -3.57
C PHE A 238 10.75 -15.13 -2.76
N GLY A 239 11.31 -14.34 -1.84
CA GLY A 239 12.37 -14.78 -0.93
C GLY A 239 13.79 -14.48 -1.41
N GLY A 240 14.75 -14.75 -0.54
CA GLY A 240 16.19 -14.57 -0.79
C GLY A 240 16.72 -13.15 -0.50
N GLY A 241 15.88 -12.28 0.07
CA GLY A 241 16.26 -10.90 0.37
C GLY A 241 17.04 -10.72 1.66
N GLY A 242 16.94 -11.65 2.61
CA GLY A 242 17.57 -11.54 3.92
C GLY A 242 17.97 -12.88 4.52
N THR A 243 18.69 -12.83 5.62
CA THR A 243 19.20 -14.01 6.34
C THR A 243 18.60 -14.20 7.72
N SER A 244 18.04 -13.13 8.32
CA SER A 244 17.58 -13.13 9.71
C SER A 244 16.09 -13.45 9.84
N ASN A 245 15.29 -13.15 8.83
CA ASN A 245 13.86 -13.48 8.80
C ASN A 245 13.52 -14.38 7.62
N PRO A 246 12.69 -15.40 7.84
CA PRO A 246 12.18 -16.23 6.76
C PRO A 246 11.36 -15.38 5.79
N ALA A 247 11.61 -15.53 4.49
CA ALA A 247 10.75 -14.98 3.46
C ALA A 247 9.39 -15.71 3.45
N ALA A 248 8.36 -15.01 2.98
CA ALA A 248 7.02 -15.59 2.85
C ALA A 248 6.26 -14.99 1.65
N GLY A 249 5.41 -15.80 1.02
CA GLY A 249 4.43 -15.28 0.09
C GLY A 249 3.46 -14.34 0.82
N ILE A 250 2.92 -14.77 1.96
CA ILE A 250 2.03 -13.97 2.81
C ILE A 250 2.53 -14.06 4.25
N ARG A 251 2.67 -12.90 4.91
CA ARG A 251 2.97 -12.80 6.34
C ARG A 251 1.91 -11.97 7.03
N VAL A 252 1.25 -12.58 8.01
CA VAL A 252 0.19 -11.92 8.78
C VAL A 252 0.53 -11.97 10.26
N ASN A 253 0.42 -10.82 10.92
CA ASN A 253 0.69 -10.69 12.34
C ASN A 253 -0.29 -9.73 13.01
N ASN A 254 -0.74 -10.04 14.21
CA ASN A 254 -1.66 -9.22 15.01
C ASN A 254 -2.93 -8.82 14.24
N GLN A 255 -3.64 -9.81 13.71
CA GLN A 255 -4.89 -9.63 12.98
C GLN A 255 -6.01 -10.43 13.63
N TRP A 256 -7.21 -9.87 13.66
CA TRP A 256 -8.41 -10.53 14.17
C TRP A 256 -9.44 -10.69 13.06
N SER A 257 -10.06 -11.86 13.01
CA SER A 257 -11.04 -12.18 11.96
C SER A 257 -10.54 -11.93 10.54
N ALA A 258 -9.23 -12.10 10.29
CA ALA A 258 -8.70 -12.00 8.94
C ALA A 258 -9.08 -13.25 8.14
N ASN A 259 -9.43 -13.04 6.86
CA ASN A 259 -9.57 -14.11 5.89
C ASN A 259 -8.29 -14.20 5.06
N ILE A 260 -7.76 -15.40 4.90
CA ILE A 260 -6.62 -15.69 4.01
C ILE A 260 -7.00 -16.93 3.23
N SER A 261 -7.27 -16.77 1.96
CA SER A 261 -7.79 -17.85 1.11
C SER A 261 -7.38 -17.69 -0.34
N ASN A 262 -7.44 -18.79 -1.09
CA ASN A 262 -7.21 -18.88 -2.54
C ASN A 262 -5.77 -18.55 -2.95
#